data_238e9e57eef5f6e315689621cf6e0267
#
_entry.id   238e9e57eef5f6e315689621cf6e0267
#
_cell.length_a   1.000
_cell.length_b   1.000
_cell.length_c   1.000
_cell.angle_alpha   90.00
_cell.angle_beta   90.00
_cell.angle_gamma   90.00
#
_symmetry.space_group_name_H-M   'P 1'
#
loop_
_entity.id
_entity.type
_entity.pdbx_description
1 polymer ?
#
loop_
_entity_poly.entity_id
_entity_poly.type
_entity_poly.pdbx_seq_one_letter_code
_entity_poly.pdbx_strand_id
1 'polypeptide(L)'
;MSDFFRYFWIGFENMLQHSNTRNAMIFLTVTLFIIIFRRISIALRSGGSVFRPYHISNGNFYIHNAFYFLNRVIPLKKIRLIEVDRIRSVRLNGSRYMLTLEFKNGKRTAFFFGKDKASDELVRNLKQDTKRYNIKIHTINFDEKD
;
A
#
# COMPACT_ATOMS: atom_id res chain seq x y z
N MET A 1 -24.83 5.84 28.87
CA MET A 1 -24.12 5.13 27.76
C MET A 1 -24.97 4.01 27.09
N SER A 2 -25.86 3.35 27.83
CA SER A 2 -26.78 2.31 27.32
C SER A 2 -27.74 2.81 26.23
N ASP A 3 -28.30 4.03 26.42
CA ASP A 3 -29.30 4.56 25.49
C ASP A 3 -28.75 4.92 24.13
N PHE A 4 -27.52 5.41 24.05
CA PHE A 4 -26.84 5.67 22.75
C PHE A 4 -26.71 4.39 21.91
N PHE A 5 -26.24 3.29 22.51
CA PHE A 5 -26.10 2.02 21.80
C PHE A 5 -27.45 1.45 21.38
N ARG A 6 -28.49 1.62 22.19
CA ARG A 6 -29.85 1.19 21.89
C ARG A 6 -30.40 1.94 20.67
N TYR A 7 -30.33 3.28 20.66
CA TYR A 7 -30.79 4.09 19.52
C TYR A 7 -29.95 3.87 18.27
N PHE A 8 -28.64 3.70 18.42
CA PHE A 8 -27.77 3.33 17.31
C PHE A 8 -28.20 2.00 16.68
N TRP A 9 -28.49 0.99 17.50
CA TRP A 9 -28.89 -0.32 17.02
C TRP A 9 -30.23 -0.29 16.31
N ILE A 10 -31.24 0.40 16.85
CA ILE A 10 -32.54 0.60 16.21
C ILE A 10 -32.39 1.31 14.86
N GLY A 11 -31.57 2.37 14.79
CA GLY A 11 -31.28 3.06 13.53
C GLY A 11 -30.60 2.17 12.51
N PHE A 12 -29.67 1.33 12.93
CA PHE A 12 -28.97 0.37 12.10
C PHE A 12 -29.90 -0.72 11.55
N GLU A 13 -30.78 -1.27 12.39
CA GLU A 13 -31.81 -2.23 11.95
C GLU A 13 -32.75 -1.61 10.91
N ASN A 14 -33.24 -0.41 11.14
CA ASN A 14 -34.09 0.31 10.19
C ASN A 14 -33.37 0.54 8.85
N MET A 15 -32.09 0.87 8.86
CA MET A 15 -31.29 0.99 7.65
C MET A 15 -31.19 -0.34 6.87
N LEU A 16 -31.04 -1.46 7.57
CA LEU A 16 -30.93 -2.78 6.94
C LEU A 16 -32.25 -3.30 6.34
N GLN A 17 -33.39 -2.77 6.76
CA GLN A 17 -34.70 -3.11 6.19
C GLN A 17 -34.85 -2.59 4.75
N HIS A 18 -34.17 -1.48 4.41
CA HIS A 18 -34.18 -0.98 3.05
C HIS A 18 -33.24 -1.79 2.15
N SER A 19 -33.79 -2.39 1.09
CA SER A 19 -33.06 -3.27 0.18
C SER A 19 -31.79 -2.63 -0.39
N ASN A 20 -31.87 -1.37 -0.82
CA ASN A 20 -30.71 -0.65 -1.39
C ASN A 20 -29.60 -0.45 -0.36
N THR A 21 -29.94 -0.07 0.87
CA THR A 21 -28.99 0.15 1.96
C THR A 21 -28.32 -1.16 2.37
N ARG A 22 -29.12 -2.22 2.50
CA ARG A 22 -28.62 -3.56 2.82
C ARG A 22 -27.63 -4.05 1.76
N ASN A 23 -27.97 -3.92 0.47
CA ASN A 23 -27.08 -4.34 -0.62
C ASN A 23 -25.78 -3.51 -0.65
N ALA A 24 -25.85 -2.20 -0.40
CA ALA A 24 -24.68 -1.34 -0.28
C ALA A 24 -23.79 -1.77 0.90
N MET A 25 -24.36 -2.07 2.05
CA MET A 25 -23.64 -2.55 3.23
C MET A 25 -22.96 -3.90 2.97
N ILE A 26 -23.64 -4.83 2.34
CA ILE A 26 -23.05 -6.13 1.93
C ILE A 26 -21.88 -5.90 0.99
N PHE A 27 -22.05 -5.07 -0.03
CA PHE A 27 -21.00 -4.75 -0.99
C PHE A 27 -19.76 -4.14 -0.30
N LEU A 28 -19.97 -3.15 0.59
CA LEU A 28 -18.87 -2.53 1.36
C LEU A 28 -18.16 -3.54 2.25
N THR A 29 -18.91 -4.40 2.95
CA THR A 29 -18.34 -5.43 3.83
C THR A 29 -17.51 -6.44 3.05
N VAL A 30 -18.03 -6.93 1.94
CA VAL A 30 -17.30 -7.88 1.07
C VAL A 30 -16.04 -7.23 0.49
N THR A 31 -16.14 -5.97 0.03
CA THR A 31 -15.00 -5.23 -0.50
C THR A 31 -13.92 -5.04 0.58
N LEU A 32 -14.30 -4.64 1.78
CA LEU A 32 -13.38 -4.48 2.90
C LEU A 32 -12.69 -5.81 3.25
N PHE A 33 -13.46 -6.90 3.29
CA PHE A 33 -12.93 -8.24 3.55
C PHE A 33 -11.89 -8.65 2.49
N ILE A 34 -12.17 -8.41 1.21
CA ILE A 34 -11.22 -8.68 0.11
C ILE A 34 -9.94 -7.85 0.29
N ILE A 35 -10.06 -6.56 0.63
CA ILE A 35 -8.91 -5.67 0.84
C ILE A 35 -8.02 -6.20 1.98
N ILE A 36 -8.62 -6.52 3.12
CA ILE A 36 -7.91 -7.04 4.30
C ILE A 36 -7.26 -8.38 3.97
N PHE A 37 -8.00 -9.32 3.39
CA PHE A 37 -7.50 -10.63 3.01
C PHE A 37 -6.32 -10.54 2.05
N ARG A 38 -6.41 -9.71 1.01
CA ARG A 38 -5.32 -9.47 0.06
C ARG A 38 -4.07 -8.93 0.75
N ARG A 39 -4.23 -8.03 1.71
CA ARG A 39 -3.11 -7.44 2.45
C ARG A 39 -2.44 -8.45 3.37
N ILE A 40 -3.22 -9.21 4.13
CA ILE A 40 -2.70 -10.27 5.01
C ILE A 40 -2.00 -11.36 4.19
N SER A 41 -2.62 -11.82 3.11
CA SER A 41 -2.07 -12.86 2.24
C SER A 41 -0.68 -12.51 1.71
N ILE A 42 -0.48 -11.27 1.24
CA ILE A 42 0.83 -10.86 0.73
C ILE A 42 1.86 -10.67 1.85
N ALA A 43 1.44 -10.19 3.02
CA ALA A 43 2.32 -10.05 4.17
C ALA A 43 2.82 -11.41 4.66
N LEU A 44 1.95 -12.40 4.76
CA LEU A 44 2.33 -13.78 5.10
C LEU A 44 3.30 -14.38 4.07
N ARG A 45 3.07 -14.16 2.79
CA ARG A 45 3.97 -14.65 1.71
C ARG A 45 5.33 -13.97 1.71
N SER A 46 5.40 -12.70 2.06
CA SER A 46 6.65 -11.93 2.08
C SER A 46 7.46 -12.13 3.37
N GLY A 47 6.82 -12.61 4.44
CA GLY A 47 7.41 -12.61 5.80
C GLY A 47 7.52 -11.22 6.42
N GLY A 48 6.91 -10.19 5.80
CA GLY A 48 6.94 -8.80 6.26
C GLY A 48 5.72 -8.41 7.09
N SER A 49 5.78 -7.22 7.70
CA SER A 49 4.66 -6.65 8.44
C SER A 49 3.50 -6.26 7.50
N VAL A 50 2.28 -6.53 7.95
CA VAL A 50 1.04 -6.15 7.24
C VAL A 50 0.96 -4.64 7.00
N PHE A 51 1.53 -3.82 7.89
CA PHE A 51 1.44 -2.36 7.82
C PHE A 51 2.46 -1.72 6.86
N ARG A 52 3.52 -2.45 6.48
CA ARG A 52 4.51 -1.92 5.52
C ARG A 52 3.92 -1.82 4.12
N PRO A 53 4.24 -0.76 3.34
CA PRO A 53 3.75 -0.59 1.97
C PRO A 53 4.36 -1.60 0.99
N TYR A 54 5.59 -2.03 1.25
CA TYR A 54 6.31 -3.06 0.50
C TYR A 54 7.29 -3.80 1.41
N HIS A 55 7.77 -4.93 0.92
CA HIS A 55 8.83 -5.70 1.57
C HIS A 55 9.74 -6.34 0.51
N ILE A 56 11.02 -6.43 0.82
CA ILE A 56 12.02 -7.10 -0.03
C ILE A 56 12.51 -8.34 0.71
N SER A 57 12.28 -9.50 0.12
CA SER A 57 12.67 -10.78 0.72
C SER A 57 12.90 -11.83 -0.36
N ASN A 58 13.83 -12.74 -0.15
CA ASN A 58 14.09 -13.88 -1.02
C ASN A 58 14.23 -13.54 -2.51
N GLY A 59 14.87 -12.40 -2.82
CA GLY A 59 15.07 -11.96 -4.21
C GLY A 59 13.82 -11.42 -4.90
N ASN A 60 12.76 -11.14 -4.16
CA ASN A 60 11.50 -10.59 -4.65
C ASN A 60 11.15 -9.29 -3.96
N PHE A 61 10.52 -8.41 -4.71
CA PHE A 61 9.87 -7.19 -4.25
C PHE A 61 8.37 -7.46 -4.09
N TYR A 62 7.86 -7.36 -2.88
CA TYR A 62 6.46 -7.60 -2.53
C TYR A 62 5.74 -6.28 -2.31
N ILE A 63 4.68 -6.01 -3.06
CA ILE A 63 3.85 -4.82 -2.92
C ILE A 63 2.65 -5.15 -2.03
N HIS A 64 2.58 -4.54 -0.85
CA HIS A 64 1.51 -4.79 0.13
C HIS A 64 0.26 -3.93 -0.09
N ASN A 65 0.31 -2.96 -1.02
CA ASN A 65 -0.84 -2.12 -1.32
C ASN A 65 -2.02 -2.97 -1.81
N ALA A 66 -3.14 -2.95 -1.07
CA ALA A 66 -4.32 -3.75 -1.37
C ALA A 66 -5.02 -3.33 -2.67
N PHE A 67 -4.93 -2.04 -3.03
CA PHE A 67 -5.51 -1.48 -4.26
C PHE A 67 -4.64 -1.69 -5.51
N TYR A 68 -3.46 -2.26 -5.34
CA TYR A 68 -2.62 -2.61 -6.46
C TYR A 68 -3.06 -3.95 -7.07
N PHE A 69 -3.65 -3.91 -8.26
CA PHE A 69 -4.28 -5.06 -8.91
C PHE A 69 -3.33 -5.86 -9.83
N LEU A 70 -2.15 -5.32 -10.14
CA LEU A 70 -1.13 -5.99 -10.95
C LEU A 70 -0.32 -7.02 -10.13
N ASN A 71 0.73 -7.54 -10.72
CA ASN A 71 1.61 -8.51 -10.05
C ASN A 71 2.26 -7.90 -8.80
N ARG A 72 1.89 -8.41 -7.63
CA ARG A 72 2.36 -7.93 -6.33
C ARG A 72 3.68 -8.56 -5.89
N VAL A 73 4.14 -9.58 -6.59
CA VAL A 73 5.42 -10.26 -6.34
C VAL A 73 6.27 -10.09 -7.60
N ILE A 74 7.34 -9.33 -7.47
CA ILE A 74 8.19 -8.94 -8.60
C ILE A 74 9.61 -9.41 -8.31
N PRO A 75 10.18 -10.33 -9.11
CA PRO A 75 11.57 -10.72 -8.97
C PRO A 75 12.52 -9.53 -9.16
N LEU A 76 13.41 -9.27 -8.21
CA LEU A 76 14.37 -8.15 -8.27
C LEU A 76 15.24 -8.21 -9.52
N LYS A 77 15.57 -9.41 -10.00
CA LYS A 77 16.34 -9.61 -11.25
C LYS A 77 15.70 -9.00 -12.50
N LYS A 78 14.37 -8.77 -12.49
CA LYS A 78 13.61 -8.16 -13.59
C LYS A 78 13.59 -6.63 -13.50
N ILE A 79 13.94 -6.05 -12.37
CA ILE A 79 13.92 -4.60 -12.13
C ILE A 79 15.25 -4.02 -12.64
N ARG A 80 15.17 -2.93 -13.40
CA ARG A 80 16.33 -2.15 -13.87
C ARG A 80 16.58 -0.94 -13.01
N LEU A 81 15.49 -0.24 -12.66
CA LEU A 81 15.52 1.04 -11.97
C LEU A 81 14.35 1.15 -11.02
N ILE A 82 14.60 1.74 -9.85
CA ILE A 82 13.55 2.14 -8.90
C ILE A 82 13.64 3.66 -8.75
N GLU A 83 12.55 4.35 -9.07
CA GLU A 83 12.41 5.79 -8.84
C GLU A 83 11.55 5.99 -7.60
N VAL A 84 12.02 6.81 -6.69
CA VAL A 84 11.26 7.22 -5.49
C VAL A 84 11.03 8.72 -5.60
N ASP A 85 9.78 9.11 -5.71
CA ASP A 85 9.36 10.51 -5.76
C ASP A 85 8.60 10.88 -4.49
N ARG A 86 8.93 12.04 -3.91
CA ARG A 86 8.23 12.61 -2.76
C ARG A 86 7.22 13.63 -3.25
N ILE A 87 5.95 13.24 -3.28
CA ILE A 87 4.86 14.11 -3.67
C ILE A 87 4.34 14.86 -2.45
N ARG A 88 4.47 16.20 -2.49
CA ARG A 88 3.86 17.07 -1.48
C ARG A 88 2.40 17.25 -1.80
N SER A 89 1.53 16.88 -0.88
CA SER A 89 0.10 17.17 -1.01
C SER A 89 -0.21 18.51 -0.33
N VAL A 90 -0.80 19.42 -1.10
CA VAL A 90 -1.22 20.75 -0.61
C VAL A 90 -2.52 20.65 0.20
N ARG A 91 -3.27 19.56 0.10
CA ARG A 91 -4.59 19.37 0.75
C ARG A 91 -4.67 18.05 1.51
N LEU A 92 -5.14 18.13 2.75
CA LEU A 92 -5.69 17.10 3.66
C LEU A 92 -4.93 15.77 3.90
N ASN A 93 -4.11 15.25 3.00
CA ASN A 93 -3.54 13.89 3.13
C ASN A 93 -2.01 13.83 3.35
N GLY A 94 -1.37 14.95 3.65
CA GLY A 94 0.08 14.97 3.89
C GLY A 94 0.94 14.59 2.70
N SER A 95 2.24 14.48 2.92
CA SER A 95 3.19 14.02 1.89
C SER A 95 3.07 12.52 1.65
N ARG A 96 3.30 12.09 0.41
CA ARG A 96 3.27 10.68 0.01
C ARG A 96 4.52 10.34 -0.79
N TYR A 97 4.87 9.07 -0.79
CA TYR A 97 5.84 8.53 -1.71
C TYR A 97 5.15 7.88 -2.91
N MET A 98 5.66 8.14 -4.09
CA MET A 98 5.39 7.36 -5.30
C MET A 98 6.65 6.55 -5.60
N LEU A 99 6.51 5.24 -5.66
CA LEU A 99 7.59 4.35 -6.02
C LEU A 99 7.29 3.72 -7.37
N THR A 100 8.16 4.01 -8.34
CA THR A 100 8.05 3.51 -9.72
C THR A 100 9.13 2.46 -9.95
N LEU A 101 8.69 1.26 -10.32
CA LEU A 101 9.56 0.17 -10.72
C LEU A 101 9.64 0.12 -12.25
N GLU A 102 10.82 0.29 -12.80
CA GLU A 102 11.09 0.09 -14.22
C GLU A 102 11.74 -1.27 -14.44
N PHE A 103 11.13 -2.05 -15.31
CA PHE A 103 11.62 -3.38 -15.66
C PHE A 103 12.65 -3.35 -16.79
N LYS A 104 13.45 -4.40 -16.90
CA LYS A 104 14.42 -4.57 -18.00
C LYS A 104 13.78 -4.61 -19.38
N ASN A 105 12.49 -4.94 -19.48
CA ASN A 105 11.73 -4.95 -20.73
C ASN A 105 11.08 -3.59 -21.05
N GLY A 106 11.45 -2.52 -20.33
CA GLY A 106 10.92 -1.16 -20.53
C GLY A 106 9.55 -0.89 -19.91
N LYS A 107 8.84 -1.91 -19.41
CA LYS A 107 7.56 -1.69 -18.71
C LYS A 107 7.81 -0.99 -17.38
N ARG A 108 6.84 -0.15 -16.97
CA ARG A 108 6.87 0.56 -15.68
C ARG A 108 5.63 0.23 -14.87
N THR A 109 5.78 0.23 -13.57
CA THR A 109 4.67 0.12 -12.63
C THR A 109 4.92 1.02 -11.43
N ALA A 110 3.88 1.70 -10.95
CA ALA A 110 3.99 2.61 -9.84
C ALA A 110 2.93 2.31 -8.78
N PHE A 111 3.25 2.62 -7.54
CA PHE A 111 2.30 2.60 -6.44
C PHE A 111 2.62 3.69 -5.43
N PHE A 112 1.58 4.12 -4.68
CA PHE A 112 1.67 5.19 -3.70
C PHE A 112 1.57 4.62 -2.28
N PHE A 113 2.27 5.29 -1.35
CA PHE A 113 2.13 5.02 0.08
C PHE A 113 2.35 6.29 0.90
N GLY A 114 1.83 6.31 2.13
CA GLY A 114 1.97 7.46 3.02
C GLY A 114 3.42 7.69 3.44
N LYS A 115 3.77 8.96 3.69
CA LYS A 115 5.03 9.32 4.32
C LYS A 115 4.82 9.28 5.84
N ASP A 116 5.49 8.37 6.50
CA ASP A 116 5.62 8.26 7.94
C ASP A 116 7.05 7.81 8.29
N LYS A 117 7.40 7.81 9.57
CA LYS A 117 8.75 7.42 10.03
C LYS A 117 9.18 6.03 9.53
N ALA A 118 8.25 5.07 9.49
CA ALA A 118 8.54 3.72 9.04
C ALA A 118 8.78 3.66 7.52
N SER A 119 8.02 4.42 6.74
CA SER A 119 8.20 4.55 5.29
C SER A 119 9.49 5.28 4.93
N ASP A 120 9.87 6.31 5.72
CA ASP A 120 11.14 7.03 5.54
C ASP A 120 12.34 6.08 5.75
N GLU A 121 12.27 5.23 6.76
CA GLU A 121 13.29 4.21 7.01
C GLU A 121 13.37 3.18 5.88
N LEU A 122 12.22 2.70 5.40
CA LEU A 122 12.15 1.77 4.26
C LEU A 122 12.78 2.35 3.00
N VAL A 123 12.53 3.63 2.71
CA VAL A 123 13.10 4.32 1.54
C VAL A 123 14.62 4.47 1.70
N ARG A 124 15.13 4.82 2.88
CA ARG A 124 16.57 4.90 3.14
C ARG A 124 17.26 3.55 2.96
N ASN A 125 16.65 2.48 3.43
CA ASN A 125 17.22 1.13 3.36
C ASN A 125 17.12 0.52 1.97
N LEU A 126 16.27 1.05 1.09
CA LEU A 126 16.00 0.52 -0.25
C LEU A 126 17.27 0.31 -1.07
N LYS A 127 18.22 1.25 -1.00
CA LYS A 127 19.52 1.16 -1.71
C LYS A 127 20.36 -0.02 -1.19
N GLN A 128 20.32 -0.27 0.11
CA GLN A 128 21.05 -1.37 0.74
C GLN A 128 20.41 -2.72 0.38
N ASP A 129 19.09 -2.80 0.45
CA ASP A 129 18.31 -4.02 0.19
C ASP A 129 18.43 -4.48 -1.27
N THR A 130 18.61 -3.52 -2.20
CA THR A 130 18.69 -3.80 -3.63
C THR A 130 20.13 -3.87 -4.17
N LYS A 131 21.14 -3.54 -3.36
CA LYS A 131 22.56 -3.47 -3.76
C LYS A 131 23.04 -4.74 -4.46
N ARG A 132 22.67 -5.92 -3.96
CA ARG A 132 23.08 -7.23 -4.51
C ARG A 132 22.56 -7.50 -5.94
N TYR A 133 21.53 -6.75 -6.37
CA TYR A 133 20.85 -6.96 -7.66
C TYR A 133 21.24 -5.92 -8.72
N ASN A 134 22.18 -5.01 -8.37
CA ASN A 134 22.66 -3.92 -9.25
C ASN A 134 21.51 -3.06 -9.81
N ILE A 135 20.51 -2.76 -8.99
CA ILE A 135 19.35 -1.95 -9.33
C ILE A 135 19.72 -0.48 -9.11
N LYS A 136 19.51 0.35 -10.13
CA LYS A 136 19.68 1.81 -9.99
C LYS A 136 18.53 2.38 -9.17
N ILE A 137 18.83 3.33 -8.27
CA ILE A 137 17.82 4.04 -7.49
C ILE A 137 17.95 5.51 -7.80
N HIS A 138 16.86 6.12 -8.23
CA HIS A 138 16.72 7.56 -8.40
C HIS A 138 15.75 8.11 -7.35
N THR A 139 16.15 9.14 -6.67
CA THR A 139 15.31 9.90 -5.73
C THR A 139 15.00 11.25 -6.33
N ILE A 140 13.71 11.59 -6.40
CA ILE A 140 13.22 12.83 -6.98
C ILE A 140 12.50 13.62 -5.87
N ASN A 141 12.69 14.95 -5.84
CA ASN A 141 12.05 15.86 -4.87
C ASN A 141 12.37 15.54 -3.39
N PHE A 142 13.52 14.95 -3.13
CA PHE A 142 14.07 14.86 -1.78
C PHE A 142 14.86 16.14 -1.49
N ASP A 143 14.24 17.14 -0.87
CA ASP A 143 14.98 18.24 -0.30
C ASP A 143 15.82 17.70 0.88
N GLU A 144 17.11 17.93 0.85
CA GLU A 144 18.10 17.50 1.87
C GLU A 144 17.92 18.19 3.25
N LYS A 145 16.84 18.93 3.43
CA LYS A 145 16.56 19.67 4.67
C LYS A 145 15.24 19.21 5.29
N ASP A 146 15.25 18.10 5.98
CA ASP A 146 14.36 17.78 7.10
C ASP A 146 15.05 16.82 8.08
#